data_15f0aac55ce0b5e26ad336a9e6b493f6
#
_entry.id   15f0aac55ce0b5e26ad336a9e6b493f6
#
_cell.length_a   1.000
_cell.length_b   1.000
_cell.length_c   1.000
_cell.angle_alpha   90.00
_cell.angle_beta   90.00
_cell.angle_gamma   90.00
#
_symmetry.space_group_name_H-M   'P 1'
#
loop_
_entity.id
_entity.type
_entity.pdbx_description
1 polymer ?
#
loop_
_entity_poly.entity_id
_entity_poly.type
_entity_poly.pdbx_seq_one_letter_code
_entity_poly.pdbx_strand_id
1 'polypeptide(L)'
;MKIQHIYQRIKTTFSILLIFTLLAITLILTSIFLLDYIKPDDLLAVDNKETLIVNNINVVLVNTNQILKNRQLVIDKGIITAINETNLASSSKARIIDGKGAYVTPGLFDMHVHLYDRKYLMLNLAYGVTSVRNLNGKKMHLRWKKELQNGEWLGSNIYVSSPILAGAGTHALNQQVVSPQEGRSQVRKAQSNGYELIKMYGYLSADIYEAIIDEAKKVNISVAKHGPHPAKGADWSSLKGLQSLEHVEDVFQGPLNYQFDHNKLRLIAQKIKALNVPIVPTLETFKHLTQLSNDKESFINTLDLDYLNPLHFDIESHFTVSRWLVDNSQQSAYHVKKLQFLLEIVKVLNDHQVKLLVGSDAGTMYTLPGIATHHEMQLLKQSGLSNFEVLKAATINAAQTLAIDQRYGSVSVGKVADLILVTKNPLDDIGHLETPFAVIKNGQWLDEAKLKALKSSAKDNESYFWSVINLVEDLLTRAAF
;
A
#
# COMPACT_ATOMS: atom_id res chain seq x y z
N MET A 1 -34.48 -30.28 -50.06
CA MET A 1 -35.26 -29.52 -49.06
C MET A 1 -34.69 -29.55 -47.62
N LYS A 2 -34.46 -30.73 -47.02
CA LYS A 2 -33.88 -30.83 -45.64
C LYS A 2 -32.51 -30.16 -45.45
N ILE A 3 -31.60 -30.29 -46.39
CA ILE A 3 -30.22 -29.74 -46.33
C ILE A 3 -30.27 -28.18 -46.34
N GLN A 4 -31.10 -27.59 -47.19
CA GLN A 4 -31.27 -26.13 -47.24
C GLN A 4 -31.84 -25.57 -45.96
N HIS A 5 -32.78 -26.27 -45.32
CA HIS A 5 -33.32 -25.88 -44.02
C HIS A 5 -32.29 -25.94 -42.87
N ILE A 6 -31.42 -26.96 -42.92
CA ILE A 6 -30.35 -27.10 -41.92
C ILE A 6 -29.33 -25.95 -42.12
N TYR A 7 -28.95 -25.66 -43.35
CA TYR A 7 -28.00 -24.58 -43.68
C TYR A 7 -28.55 -23.20 -43.24
N GLN A 8 -29.81 -22.92 -43.50
CA GLN A 8 -30.46 -21.67 -43.07
C GLN A 8 -30.50 -21.56 -41.53
N ARG A 9 -30.84 -22.64 -40.80
CA ARG A 9 -30.81 -22.64 -39.33
C ARG A 9 -29.40 -22.38 -38.78
N ILE A 10 -28.35 -23.03 -39.31
CA ILE A 10 -26.96 -22.81 -38.90
C ILE A 10 -26.56 -21.36 -39.15
N LYS A 11 -26.87 -20.80 -40.31
CA LYS A 11 -26.56 -19.40 -40.66
C LYS A 11 -27.29 -18.44 -39.71
N THR A 12 -28.58 -18.67 -39.43
CA THR A 12 -29.32 -17.82 -38.47
C THR A 12 -28.75 -17.91 -37.06
N THR A 13 -28.45 -19.12 -36.57
CA THR A 13 -27.85 -19.30 -35.24
C THR A 13 -26.50 -18.63 -35.15
N PHE A 14 -25.65 -18.76 -36.19
CA PHE A 14 -24.36 -18.08 -36.24
C PHE A 14 -24.50 -16.55 -36.26
N SER A 15 -25.45 -16.01 -37.04
CA SER A 15 -25.72 -14.58 -37.08
C SER A 15 -26.23 -14.05 -35.73
N ILE A 16 -27.10 -14.78 -35.07
CA ILE A 16 -27.59 -14.44 -33.73
C ILE A 16 -26.41 -14.44 -32.71
N LEU A 17 -25.59 -15.47 -32.71
CA LEU A 17 -24.41 -15.56 -31.83
C LEU A 17 -23.44 -14.41 -32.08
N LEU A 18 -23.19 -14.08 -33.36
CA LEU A 18 -22.32 -12.96 -33.73
C LEU A 18 -22.89 -11.62 -33.23
N ILE A 19 -24.20 -11.39 -33.36
CA ILE A 19 -24.85 -10.17 -32.86
C ILE A 19 -24.71 -10.07 -31.33
N PHE A 20 -24.99 -11.17 -30.59
CA PHE A 20 -24.84 -11.18 -29.13
C PHE A 20 -23.37 -10.94 -28.71
N THR A 21 -22.42 -11.52 -29.41
CA THR A 21 -20.98 -11.30 -29.14
C THR A 21 -20.61 -9.82 -29.37
N LEU A 22 -21.06 -9.22 -30.47
CA LEU A 22 -20.81 -7.81 -30.77
C LEU A 22 -21.48 -6.89 -29.74
N LEU A 23 -22.70 -7.19 -29.31
CA LEU A 23 -23.39 -6.42 -28.28
C LEU A 23 -22.64 -6.53 -26.93
N ALA A 24 -22.18 -7.72 -26.55
CA ALA A 24 -21.41 -7.93 -25.34
C ALA A 24 -20.07 -7.15 -25.37
N ILE A 25 -19.34 -7.20 -26.49
CA ILE A 25 -18.10 -6.43 -26.70
C ILE A 25 -18.38 -4.92 -26.59
N THR A 26 -19.45 -4.44 -27.26
CA THR A 26 -19.85 -3.04 -27.22
C THR A 26 -20.18 -2.62 -25.79
N LEU A 27 -20.93 -3.43 -25.05
CA LEU A 27 -21.25 -3.17 -23.64
C LEU A 27 -19.98 -3.07 -22.79
N ILE A 28 -19.05 -4.02 -22.92
CA ILE A 28 -17.78 -4.02 -22.18
C ILE A 28 -16.97 -2.76 -22.51
N LEU A 29 -16.78 -2.44 -23.78
CA LEU A 29 -16.01 -1.26 -24.19
C LEU A 29 -16.65 0.03 -23.72
N THR A 30 -17.99 0.14 -23.79
CA THR A 30 -18.74 1.30 -23.27
C THR A 30 -18.58 1.39 -21.76
N SER A 31 -18.67 0.26 -21.03
CA SER A 31 -18.49 0.22 -19.59
C SER A 31 -17.07 0.65 -19.19
N ILE A 32 -16.04 0.19 -19.91
CA ILE A 32 -14.65 0.62 -19.67
C ILE A 32 -14.52 2.15 -19.89
N PHE A 33 -15.12 2.68 -20.94
CA PHE A 33 -15.13 4.13 -21.17
C PHE A 33 -15.83 4.89 -20.03
N LEU A 34 -16.90 4.34 -19.47
CA LEU A 34 -17.65 4.95 -18.36
C LEU A 34 -16.87 4.96 -17.04
N LEU A 35 -15.84 4.11 -16.85
CA LEU A 35 -15.03 4.10 -15.63
C LEU A 35 -14.40 5.45 -15.31
N ASP A 36 -14.08 6.25 -16.32
CA ASP A 36 -13.52 7.60 -16.14
C ASP A 36 -14.56 8.60 -15.56
N TYR A 37 -15.86 8.27 -15.61
CA TYR A 37 -16.97 9.12 -15.16
C TYR A 37 -17.63 8.63 -13.87
N ILE A 38 -17.32 7.39 -13.44
CA ILE A 38 -17.85 6.83 -12.20
C ILE A 38 -17.05 7.35 -11.01
N LYS A 39 -17.73 8.08 -10.14
CA LYS A 39 -17.15 8.67 -8.94
C LYS A 39 -17.87 8.18 -7.69
N PRO A 40 -17.18 8.08 -6.55
CA PRO A 40 -17.86 7.77 -5.29
C PRO A 40 -18.79 8.92 -4.91
N ASP A 41 -20.01 8.59 -4.54
CA ASP A 41 -21.06 9.58 -4.27
C ASP A 41 -20.86 10.41 -2.99
N ASP A 42 -19.96 10.03 -2.08
CA ASP A 42 -20.25 10.30 -0.70
C ASP A 42 -19.36 11.28 0.02
N LEU A 43 -18.13 11.50 -0.39
CA LEU A 43 -17.22 12.33 0.39
C LEU A 43 -16.30 13.13 -0.51
N LEU A 44 -16.85 14.18 -1.05
CA LEU A 44 -16.09 15.13 -1.87
C LEU A 44 -14.98 15.77 -1.03
N ALA A 45 -13.81 15.95 -1.62
CA ALA A 45 -12.77 16.78 -1.04
C ALA A 45 -13.32 18.20 -0.89
N VAL A 46 -13.17 18.76 0.31
CA VAL A 46 -13.59 20.13 0.57
C VAL A 46 -12.51 21.09 0.09
N ASP A 47 -12.92 22.22 -0.44
CA ASP A 47 -12.03 23.32 -0.81
C ASP A 47 -11.29 23.87 0.43
N ASN A 48 -9.97 23.68 0.49
CA ASN A 48 -9.12 24.10 1.59
C ASN A 48 -8.74 25.58 1.51
N LYS A 49 -9.69 26.46 1.30
CA LYS A 49 -9.44 27.92 1.21
C LYS A 49 -9.30 28.61 2.56
N GLU A 50 -9.77 27.97 3.63
CA GLU A 50 -9.74 28.55 4.96
C GLU A 50 -8.42 28.26 5.70
N THR A 51 -7.90 29.27 6.38
CA THR A 51 -6.79 29.06 7.34
C THR A 51 -7.31 28.25 8.53
N LEU A 52 -6.64 27.13 8.85
CA LEU A 52 -6.92 26.32 10.03
C LEU A 52 -5.88 26.60 11.12
N ILE A 53 -6.34 26.88 12.33
CA ILE A 53 -5.48 27.06 13.51
C ILE A 53 -5.87 26.00 14.53
N VAL A 54 -4.90 25.20 14.97
CA VAL A 54 -5.10 24.21 16.04
C VAL A 54 -4.28 24.63 17.24
N ASN A 55 -4.96 24.98 18.34
CA ASN A 55 -4.36 25.41 19.60
C ASN A 55 -4.18 24.23 20.57
N ASN A 56 -3.37 24.43 21.59
CA ASN A 56 -3.22 23.50 22.72
C ASN A 56 -2.88 22.08 22.29
N ILE A 57 -1.85 21.92 21.47
CA ILE A 57 -1.36 20.61 20.97
C ILE A 57 0.07 20.34 21.41
N ASN A 58 0.42 19.06 21.41
CA ASN A 58 1.79 18.59 21.61
C ASN A 58 2.32 18.02 20.29
N VAL A 59 3.33 18.64 19.71
CA VAL A 59 3.89 18.23 18.40
C VAL A 59 5.00 17.20 18.61
N VAL A 60 4.81 16.01 18.06
CA VAL A 60 5.80 14.91 18.08
C VAL A 60 6.81 15.11 16.97
N LEU A 61 8.10 15.28 17.32
CA LEU A 61 9.18 15.46 16.38
C LEU A 61 9.81 14.11 16.02
N VAL A 62 9.45 13.57 14.87
CA VAL A 62 9.91 12.25 14.37
C VAL A 62 11.41 12.21 14.01
N ASN A 63 12.09 13.35 13.97
CA ASN A 63 13.52 13.41 13.70
C ASN A 63 14.40 13.33 14.97
N THR A 64 13.88 13.78 16.12
CA THR A 64 14.67 13.99 17.34
C THR A 64 14.16 13.25 18.58
N ASN A 65 13.05 12.51 18.46
CA ASN A 65 12.37 11.85 19.61
C ASN A 65 11.97 12.85 20.71
N GLN A 66 11.54 14.04 20.32
CA GLN A 66 11.14 15.11 21.25
C GLN A 66 9.68 15.49 21.03
N ILE A 67 9.08 16.10 22.04
CA ILE A 67 7.71 16.64 21.99
C ILE A 67 7.77 18.13 22.30
N LEU A 68 7.29 18.94 21.37
CA LEU A 68 7.05 20.36 21.61
C LEU A 68 5.66 20.49 22.27
N LYS A 69 5.65 20.77 23.58
CA LYS A 69 4.41 20.86 24.35
C LYS A 69 3.71 22.19 24.14
N ASN A 70 2.38 22.15 24.21
CA ASN A 70 1.50 23.32 24.21
C ASN A 70 1.79 24.28 23.05
N ARG A 71 1.64 23.80 21.83
CA ARG A 71 1.87 24.58 20.61
C ARG A 71 0.55 25.00 19.95
N GLN A 72 0.64 26.07 19.16
CA GLN A 72 -0.35 26.45 18.15
C GLN A 72 0.19 26.07 16.78
N LEU A 73 -0.59 25.34 16.00
CA LEU A 73 -0.31 24.98 14.62
C LEU A 73 -1.16 25.84 13.70
N VAL A 74 -0.52 26.52 12.74
CA VAL A 74 -1.19 27.33 11.72
C VAL A 74 -1.02 26.66 10.37
N ILE A 75 -2.14 26.40 9.69
CA ILE A 75 -2.19 25.76 8.39
C ILE A 75 -2.93 26.69 7.43
N ASP A 76 -2.30 27.07 6.34
CA ASP A 76 -2.91 27.87 5.28
C ASP A 76 -2.78 27.14 3.93
N LYS A 77 -3.91 27.03 3.21
CA LYS A 77 -3.97 26.34 1.93
C LYS A 77 -3.31 24.96 1.93
N GLY A 78 -3.52 24.20 2.99
CA GLY A 78 -2.99 22.85 3.14
C GLY A 78 -1.52 22.75 3.59
N ILE A 79 -0.83 23.86 3.81
CA ILE A 79 0.57 23.92 4.20
C ILE A 79 0.70 24.41 5.65
N ILE A 80 1.59 23.79 6.42
CA ILE A 80 1.96 24.26 7.75
C ILE A 80 2.77 25.54 7.60
N THR A 81 2.22 26.68 8.06
CA THR A 81 2.88 27.98 7.94
C THR A 81 3.54 28.43 9.23
N ALA A 82 3.07 27.96 10.40
CA ALA A 82 3.71 28.24 11.69
C ALA A 82 3.45 27.15 12.73
N ILE A 83 4.39 27.02 13.66
CA ILE A 83 4.28 26.24 14.92
C ILE A 83 4.74 27.19 16.04
N ASN A 84 3.76 27.79 16.70
CA ASN A 84 4.02 28.86 17.69
C ASN A 84 4.07 28.30 19.13
N GLU A 85 4.83 28.95 20.00
CA GLU A 85 4.94 28.58 21.43
C GLU A 85 3.73 29.04 22.26
N THR A 86 3.01 30.06 21.79
CA THR A 86 1.83 30.63 22.44
C THR A 86 0.71 30.78 21.41
N ASN A 87 -0.53 30.80 21.90
CA ASN A 87 -1.68 31.10 21.08
C ASN A 87 -1.66 32.57 20.66
N LEU A 88 -1.13 32.85 19.48
CA LEU A 88 -1.17 34.19 18.91
C LEU A 88 -2.59 34.52 18.44
N ALA A 89 -2.92 35.82 18.50
CA ALA A 89 -4.19 36.30 17.96
C ALA A 89 -4.31 35.94 16.47
N SER A 90 -5.45 35.38 16.08
CA SER A 90 -5.70 34.96 14.72
C SER A 90 -6.44 36.02 13.91
N SER A 91 -6.35 35.93 12.58
CA SER A 91 -7.19 36.72 11.70
C SER A 91 -8.66 36.32 11.88
N SER A 92 -9.58 37.26 11.70
CA SER A 92 -11.03 37.05 11.84
C SER A 92 -11.66 36.01 10.89
N LYS A 93 -10.88 35.45 9.98
CA LYS A 93 -11.32 34.48 8.95
C LYS A 93 -10.78 33.06 9.15
N ALA A 94 -10.01 32.79 10.20
CA ALA A 94 -9.45 31.46 10.46
C ALA A 94 -10.43 30.56 11.21
N ARG A 95 -10.50 29.30 10.84
CA ARG A 95 -11.15 28.26 11.64
C ARG A 95 -10.23 27.87 12.80
N ILE A 96 -10.69 28.07 14.03
CA ILE A 96 -9.91 27.79 15.23
C ILE A 96 -10.44 26.52 15.90
N ILE A 97 -9.54 25.58 16.17
CA ILE A 97 -9.81 24.32 16.88
C ILE A 97 -8.98 24.30 18.17
N ASP A 98 -9.60 23.94 19.28
CA ASP A 98 -8.86 23.59 20.49
C ASP A 98 -8.47 22.10 20.44
N GLY A 99 -7.18 21.83 20.38
CA GLY A 99 -6.61 20.48 20.37
C GLY A 99 -6.62 19.78 21.72
N LYS A 100 -7.03 20.45 22.79
CA LYS A 100 -7.22 19.88 24.16
C LYS A 100 -6.02 19.09 24.69
N GLY A 101 -4.80 19.50 24.36
CA GLY A 101 -3.59 18.82 24.77
C GLY A 101 -3.25 17.57 23.95
N ALA A 102 -3.91 17.34 22.82
CA ALA A 102 -3.65 16.21 21.95
C ALA A 102 -2.23 16.20 21.36
N TYR A 103 -1.77 15.02 21.00
CA TYR A 103 -0.52 14.82 20.32
C TYR A 103 -0.74 14.82 18.80
N VAL A 104 0.13 15.55 18.10
CA VAL A 104 0.10 15.68 16.65
C VAL A 104 1.33 14.98 16.06
N THR A 105 1.09 14.02 15.17
CA THR A 105 2.13 13.34 14.39
C THR A 105 1.92 13.60 12.90
N PRO A 106 2.94 13.35 12.04
CA PRO A 106 2.69 13.24 10.62
C PRO A 106 1.69 12.11 10.34
N GLY A 107 0.95 12.22 9.23
CA GLY A 107 0.14 11.11 8.73
C GLY A 107 1.02 9.89 8.39
N LEU A 108 0.46 8.71 8.62
CA LEU A 108 1.17 7.44 8.39
C LEU A 108 1.29 7.14 6.90
N PHE A 109 2.34 6.41 6.56
CA PHE A 109 2.57 5.77 5.27
C PHE A 109 2.44 4.26 5.42
N ASP A 110 1.74 3.63 4.47
CA ASP A 110 1.84 2.20 4.23
C ASP A 110 2.59 1.97 2.91
N MET A 111 3.80 1.42 3.01
CA MET A 111 4.73 1.31 1.88
C MET A 111 4.54 0.04 1.06
N HIS A 112 3.54 -0.78 1.39
CA HIS A 112 3.21 -1.99 0.63
C HIS A 112 1.73 -2.33 0.76
N VAL A 113 0.95 -2.01 -0.25
CA VAL A 113 -0.48 -2.37 -0.32
C VAL A 113 -0.85 -2.90 -1.70
N HIS A 114 -1.97 -3.63 -1.77
CA HIS A 114 -2.65 -4.05 -2.99
C HIS A 114 -4.09 -3.52 -2.97
N LEU A 115 -4.39 -2.58 -3.85
CA LEU A 115 -5.68 -1.92 -3.86
C LEU A 115 -6.60 -2.54 -4.91
N TYR A 116 -7.78 -2.96 -4.49
CA TYR A 116 -8.80 -3.55 -5.37
C TYR A 116 -10.08 -2.73 -5.42
N ASP A 117 -10.19 -1.74 -4.52
CA ASP A 117 -11.29 -0.80 -4.46
C ASP A 117 -10.78 0.58 -4.03
N ARG A 118 -11.36 1.67 -4.58
CA ARG A 118 -11.03 3.04 -4.16
C ARG A 118 -11.40 3.30 -2.70
N LYS A 119 -12.41 2.59 -2.17
CA LYS A 119 -12.83 2.67 -0.78
C LYS A 119 -11.73 2.23 0.22
N TYR A 120 -10.77 1.42 -0.24
CA TYR A 120 -9.57 1.09 0.56
C TYR A 120 -8.75 2.35 0.91
N LEU A 121 -8.71 3.35 0.02
CA LEU A 121 -8.03 4.62 0.29
C LEU A 121 -8.79 5.49 1.30
N MET A 122 -10.12 5.39 1.34
CA MET A 122 -10.95 6.04 2.36
C MET A 122 -10.75 5.39 3.73
N LEU A 123 -10.71 4.06 3.78
CA LEU A 123 -10.49 3.30 5.01
C LEU A 123 -9.10 3.57 5.58
N ASN A 124 -8.05 3.57 4.74
CA ASN A 124 -6.70 3.96 5.13
C ASN A 124 -6.71 5.35 5.80
N LEU A 125 -7.32 6.35 5.15
CA LEU A 125 -7.40 7.72 5.69
C LEU A 125 -8.13 7.77 7.03
N ALA A 126 -9.21 7.00 7.20
CA ALA A 126 -9.98 6.95 8.45
C ALA A 126 -9.18 6.38 9.64
N TYR A 127 -8.11 5.63 9.37
CA TYR A 127 -7.13 5.15 10.35
C TYR A 127 -5.85 5.99 10.40
N GLY A 128 -5.83 7.19 9.80
CA GLY A 128 -4.67 8.09 9.81
C GLY A 128 -3.55 7.70 8.84
N VAL A 129 -3.73 6.68 8.02
CA VAL A 129 -2.79 6.36 6.92
C VAL A 129 -3.09 7.33 5.78
N THR A 130 -2.29 8.40 5.66
CA THR A 130 -2.53 9.48 4.69
C THR A 130 -1.90 9.25 3.33
N SER A 131 -1.01 8.26 3.25
CA SER A 131 -0.30 7.91 2.01
C SER A 131 -0.04 6.42 1.92
N VAL A 132 -0.23 5.83 0.75
CA VAL A 132 0.03 4.41 0.50
C VAL A 132 0.84 4.22 -0.77
N ARG A 133 1.69 3.16 -0.81
CA ARG A 133 2.40 2.74 -2.01
C ARG A 133 1.82 1.41 -2.51
N ASN A 134 1.10 1.47 -3.63
CA ASN A 134 0.48 0.30 -4.25
C ASN A 134 1.50 -0.42 -5.15
N LEU A 135 1.79 -1.68 -4.85
CA LEU A 135 2.84 -2.48 -5.51
C LEU A 135 2.32 -3.52 -6.52
N ASN A 136 1.14 -3.27 -7.07
CA ASN A 136 0.61 -3.94 -8.26
C ASN A 136 -0.24 -2.93 -9.03
N GLY A 137 0.44 -2.01 -9.71
CA GLY A 137 -0.21 -0.89 -10.41
C GLY A 137 -1.07 -1.36 -11.58
N LYS A 138 -2.21 -0.69 -11.73
CA LYS A 138 -3.18 -0.87 -12.82
C LYS A 138 -3.61 0.51 -13.32
N LYS A 139 -4.24 0.56 -14.49
CA LYS A 139 -4.74 1.82 -15.06
C LYS A 139 -5.73 2.53 -14.13
N MET A 140 -6.61 1.79 -13.46
CA MET A 140 -7.55 2.34 -12.49
C MET A 140 -6.85 3.11 -11.36
N HIS A 141 -5.68 2.67 -10.90
CA HIS A 141 -4.94 3.36 -9.83
C HIS A 141 -4.39 4.71 -10.28
N LEU A 142 -3.96 4.83 -11.53
CA LEU A 142 -3.54 6.13 -12.12
C LEU A 142 -4.74 7.08 -12.23
N ARG A 143 -5.93 6.57 -12.56
CA ARG A 143 -7.18 7.31 -12.58
C ARG A 143 -7.55 7.81 -11.17
N TRP A 144 -7.57 6.94 -10.17
CA TRP A 144 -7.84 7.31 -8.77
C TRP A 144 -6.84 8.34 -8.24
N LYS A 145 -5.56 8.19 -8.57
CA LYS A 145 -4.53 9.18 -8.22
C LYS A 145 -4.87 10.56 -8.76
N LYS A 146 -5.27 10.66 -10.05
CA LYS A 146 -5.65 11.90 -10.68
C LYS A 146 -6.90 12.52 -10.02
N GLU A 147 -7.90 11.71 -9.73
CA GLU A 147 -9.12 12.12 -9.04
C GLU A 147 -8.81 12.70 -7.64
N LEU A 148 -7.97 12.01 -6.85
CA LEU A 148 -7.52 12.49 -5.53
C LEU A 148 -6.76 13.81 -5.63
N GLN A 149 -5.87 13.94 -6.61
CA GLN A 149 -5.11 15.17 -6.84
C GLN A 149 -6.00 16.35 -7.25
N ASN A 150 -7.07 16.07 -7.98
CA ASN A 150 -8.08 17.06 -8.34
C ASN A 150 -9.04 17.40 -7.19
N GLY A 151 -8.93 16.70 -6.06
CA GLY A 151 -9.82 16.89 -4.91
C GLY A 151 -11.25 16.38 -5.16
N GLU A 152 -11.43 15.39 -6.04
CA GLU A 152 -12.76 14.91 -6.40
C GLU A 152 -13.39 14.04 -5.31
N TRP A 153 -12.56 13.41 -4.45
CA TRP A 153 -12.98 12.66 -3.27
C TRP A 153 -11.86 12.56 -2.24
N LEU A 154 -12.21 12.16 -1.00
CA LEU A 154 -11.28 12.01 0.12
C LEU A 154 -10.71 10.61 0.19
N GLY A 155 -9.39 10.53 0.28
CA GLY A 155 -8.66 9.29 0.46
C GLY A 155 -7.17 9.55 0.73
N SER A 156 -6.44 8.48 0.98
CA SER A 156 -4.99 8.54 1.11
C SER A 156 -4.33 8.87 -0.23
N ASN A 157 -3.20 9.59 -0.22
CA ASN A 157 -2.37 9.72 -1.41
C ASN A 157 -1.92 8.34 -1.88
N ILE A 158 -1.89 8.12 -3.18
CA ILE A 158 -1.44 6.86 -3.76
C ILE A 158 -0.16 7.05 -4.59
N TYR A 159 0.87 6.24 -4.31
CA TYR A 159 2.07 6.06 -5.12
C TYR A 159 1.94 4.74 -5.87
N VAL A 160 1.99 4.78 -7.19
CA VAL A 160 1.59 3.65 -8.04
C VAL A 160 2.79 3.04 -8.74
N SER A 161 3.07 1.75 -8.46
CA SER A 161 4.07 0.99 -9.23
C SER A 161 3.56 0.61 -10.62
N SER A 162 4.47 0.16 -11.49
CA SER A 162 4.09 -0.63 -12.65
C SER A 162 3.25 -1.86 -12.25
N PRO A 163 2.58 -2.54 -13.19
CA PRO A 163 2.24 -3.95 -13.02
C PRO A 163 3.47 -4.73 -12.55
N ILE A 164 3.25 -5.82 -11.83
CA ILE A 164 4.35 -6.66 -11.34
C ILE A 164 5.10 -7.28 -12.52
N LEU A 165 6.39 -6.94 -12.68
CA LEU A 165 7.27 -7.56 -13.68
C LEU A 165 7.88 -8.82 -13.09
N ALA A 166 7.66 -9.98 -13.72
CA ALA A 166 8.09 -11.28 -13.22
C ALA A 166 8.59 -12.18 -14.36
N GLY A 167 9.46 -13.12 -14.02
CA GLY A 167 9.94 -14.13 -15.00
C GLY A 167 8.85 -15.15 -15.38
N ALA A 168 9.14 -15.98 -16.36
CA ALA A 168 8.24 -17.05 -16.79
C ALA A 168 7.95 -18.04 -15.65
N GLY A 169 6.72 -18.56 -15.61
CA GLY A 169 6.28 -19.54 -14.60
C GLY A 169 5.69 -18.91 -13.34
N THR A 170 5.52 -17.60 -13.30
CA THR A 170 4.79 -16.90 -12.25
C THR A 170 3.28 -16.89 -12.50
N HIS A 171 2.52 -16.29 -11.56
CA HIS A 171 1.07 -16.15 -11.67
C HIS A 171 0.67 -15.43 -12.97
N ALA A 172 -0.39 -15.92 -13.63
CA ALA A 172 -0.86 -15.41 -14.93
C ALA A 172 -1.23 -13.92 -14.93
N LEU A 173 -1.54 -13.34 -13.76
CA LEU A 173 -1.85 -11.92 -13.61
C LEU A 173 -0.61 -11.03 -13.46
N ASN A 174 0.61 -11.57 -13.47
CA ASN A 174 1.83 -10.80 -13.52
C ASN A 174 2.22 -10.49 -14.98
N GLN A 175 2.89 -9.36 -15.18
CA GLN A 175 3.49 -9.04 -16.47
C GLN A 175 4.75 -9.87 -16.64
N GLN A 176 4.68 -10.92 -17.45
CA GLN A 176 5.82 -11.78 -17.71
C GLN A 176 6.85 -11.05 -18.57
N VAL A 177 8.13 -11.25 -18.23
CA VAL A 177 9.28 -10.69 -18.94
C VAL A 177 10.25 -11.83 -19.22
N VAL A 178 10.49 -12.13 -20.50
CA VAL A 178 11.27 -13.30 -20.93
C VAL A 178 12.56 -12.93 -21.65
N SER A 179 12.84 -11.64 -21.84
CA SER A 179 14.09 -11.16 -22.43
C SER A 179 14.53 -9.81 -21.87
N PRO A 180 15.85 -9.48 -21.92
CA PRO A 180 16.35 -8.17 -21.54
C PRO A 180 15.73 -7.00 -22.32
N GLN A 181 15.47 -7.20 -23.62
CA GLN A 181 14.83 -6.19 -24.48
C GLN A 181 13.41 -5.90 -24.04
N GLU A 182 12.67 -6.94 -23.70
CA GLU A 182 11.31 -6.79 -23.17
C GLU A 182 11.33 -6.08 -21.82
N GLY A 183 12.25 -6.45 -20.89
CA GLY A 183 12.44 -5.76 -19.61
C GLY A 183 12.64 -4.26 -19.77
N ARG A 184 13.54 -3.85 -20.68
CA ARG A 184 13.75 -2.43 -21.00
C ARG A 184 12.49 -1.76 -21.58
N SER A 185 11.76 -2.47 -22.46
CA SER A 185 10.52 -1.96 -23.02
C SER A 185 9.46 -1.72 -21.95
N GLN A 186 9.29 -2.66 -21.02
CA GLN A 186 8.33 -2.54 -19.92
C GLN A 186 8.65 -1.34 -19.00
N VAL A 187 9.93 -1.10 -18.71
CA VAL A 187 10.35 0.07 -17.93
C VAL A 187 9.97 1.38 -18.63
N ARG A 188 10.26 1.52 -19.93
CA ARG A 188 9.89 2.72 -20.69
C ARG A 188 8.38 2.93 -20.77
N LYS A 189 7.62 1.85 -20.98
CA LYS A 189 6.15 1.91 -20.99
C LYS A 189 5.59 2.30 -19.63
N ALA A 190 6.12 1.78 -18.54
CA ALA A 190 5.71 2.17 -17.20
C ALA A 190 5.94 3.66 -16.97
N GLN A 191 7.11 4.17 -17.28
CA GLN A 191 7.45 5.58 -17.15
C GLN A 191 6.55 6.48 -18.02
N SER A 192 6.33 6.13 -19.30
CA SER A 192 5.48 6.90 -20.20
C SER A 192 4.00 6.89 -19.83
N ASN A 193 3.52 5.84 -19.16
CA ASN A 193 2.16 5.73 -18.65
C ASN A 193 1.94 6.46 -17.31
N GLY A 194 3.00 7.02 -16.70
CA GLY A 194 2.91 7.80 -15.46
C GLY A 194 2.99 6.97 -14.17
N TYR A 195 3.46 5.72 -14.24
CA TYR A 195 3.81 4.96 -13.05
C TYR A 195 5.09 5.55 -12.40
N GLU A 196 5.15 5.53 -11.07
CA GLU A 196 6.21 6.22 -10.32
C GLU A 196 7.40 5.32 -9.99
N LEU A 197 7.18 4.01 -10.04
CA LEU A 197 8.21 3.01 -9.79
C LEU A 197 7.91 1.70 -10.52
N ILE A 198 8.95 0.90 -10.68
CA ILE A 198 8.86 -0.47 -11.18
C ILE A 198 8.73 -1.42 -9.99
N LYS A 199 7.79 -2.38 -10.03
CA LYS A 199 7.75 -3.51 -9.11
C LYS A 199 8.33 -4.74 -9.80
N MET A 200 9.46 -5.23 -9.32
CA MET A 200 10.05 -6.51 -9.74
C MET A 200 9.65 -7.62 -8.79
N TYR A 201 9.41 -8.79 -9.35
CA TYR A 201 9.06 -10.03 -8.64
C TYR A 201 10.08 -11.15 -8.91
N GLY A 202 9.76 -12.40 -8.52
CA GLY A 202 10.62 -13.56 -8.68
C GLY A 202 10.79 -14.05 -10.12
N TYR A 203 11.63 -15.07 -10.28
CA TYR A 203 11.89 -15.81 -11.52
C TYR A 203 12.51 -15.01 -12.67
N LEU A 204 12.95 -13.77 -12.46
CA LEU A 204 13.74 -13.02 -13.42
C LEU A 204 15.16 -13.60 -13.47
N SER A 205 15.68 -13.86 -14.67
CA SER A 205 17.11 -14.17 -14.84
C SER A 205 17.97 -12.94 -14.55
N ALA A 206 19.26 -13.15 -14.27
CA ALA A 206 20.16 -12.06 -13.89
C ALA A 206 20.27 -10.99 -14.99
N ASP A 207 20.33 -11.39 -16.25
CA ASP A 207 20.42 -10.48 -17.41
C ASP A 207 19.15 -9.64 -17.62
N ILE A 208 17.95 -10.24 -17.42
CA ILE A 208 16.68 -9.50 -17.46
C ILE A 208 16.61 -8.52 -16.29
N TYR A 209 16.96 -8.99 -15.09
CA TYR A 209 16.98 -8.17 -13.88
C TYR A 209 17.90 -6.95 -14.05
N GLU A 210 19.13 -7.15 -14.54
CA GLU A 210 20.08 -6.08 -14.77
C GLU A 210 19.61 -5.11 -15.86
N ALA A 211 18.97 -5.62 -16.93
CA ALA A 211 18.41 -4.81 -17.99
C ALA A 211 17.28 -3.88 -17.48
N ILE A 212 16.42 -4.38 -16.60
CA ILE A 212 15.35 -3.57 -15.97
C ILE A 212 15.98 -2.46 -15.13
N ILE A 213 16.96 -2.76 -14.28
CA ILE A 213 17.61 -1.77 -13.41
C ILE A 213 18.38 -0.72 -14.22
N ASP A 214 19.13 -1.14 -15.24
CA ASP A 214 19.86 -0.23 -16.10
C ASP A 214 18.93 0.73 -16.84
N GLU A 215 17.84 0.23 -17.40
CA GLU A 215 16.86 1.08 -18.07
C GLU A 215 16.12 2.00 -17.10
N ALA A 216 15.75 1.51 -15.90
CA ALA A 216 15.10 2.31 -14.88
C ALA A 216 15.96 3.51 -14.47
N LYS A 217 17.26 3.32 -14.35
CA LYS A 217 18.22 4.41 -14.11
C LYS A 217 18.26 5.43 -15.25
N LYS A 218 18.24 4.97 -16.51
CA LYS A 218 18.26 5.84 -17.71
C LYS A 218 17.04 6.73 -17.80
N VAL A 219 15.86 6.20 -17.46
CA VAL A 219 14.59 6.95 -17.52
C VAL A 219 14.20 7.59 -16.18
N ASN A 220 15.07 7.50 -15.18
CA ASN A 220 14.89 8.04 -13.82
C ASN A 220 13.58 7.59 -13.15
N ILE A 221 13.31 6.28 -13.18
CA ILE A 221 12.20 5.65 -12.46
C ILE A 221 12.75 4.73 -11.36
N SER A 222 12.16 4.79 -10.17
CA SER A 222 12.59 3.97 -9.03
C SER A 222 12.22 2.50 -9.22
N VAL A 223 12.87 1.60 -8.47
CA VAL A 223 12.60 0.16 -8.51
C VAL A 223 12.42 -0.38 -7.10
N ALA A 224 11.30 -1.06 -6.83
CA ALA A 224 11.07 -1.88 -5.65
C ALA A 224 11.13 -3.37 -6.04
N LYS A 225 11.79 -4.19 -5.22
CA LYS A 225 11.99 -5.61 -5.53
C LYS A 225 11.38 -6.51 -4.44
N HIS A 226 10.65 -7.52 -4.88
CA HIS A 226 10.21 -8.63 -4.04
C HIS A 226 11.42 -9.46 -3.59
N GLY A 227 11.56 -9.60 -2.29
CA GLY A 227 12.65 -10.33 -1.64
C GLY A 227 13.97 -9.56 -1.49
N PRO A 228 14.50 -9.47 -0.26
CA PRO A 228 15.77 -8.82 0.05
C PRO A 228 16.97 -9.73 -0.25
N HIS A 229 17.00 -10.29 -1.44
CA HIS A 229 18.12 -11.08 -1.99
C HIS A 229 18.24 -10.86 -3.49
N PRO A 230 19.42 -11.03 -4.11
CA PRO A 230 19.60 -10.86 -5.55
C PRO A 230 18.81 -11.89 -6.37
N ALA A 231 18.59 -11.61 -7.64
CA ALA A 231 18.12 -12.62 -8.60
C ALA A 231 19.12 -13.78 -8.68
N LYS A 232 18.65 -14.97 -9.05
CA LYS A 232 19.52 -16.14 -9.16
C LYS A 232 20.66 -15.86 -10.15
N GLY A 233 21.89 -15.99 -9.69
CA GLY A 233 23.10 -15.73 -10.47
C GLY A 233 23.60 -14.28 -10.43
N ALA A 234 22.85 -13.33 -9.87
CA ALA A 234 23.29 -11.97 -9.67
C ALA A 234 24.05 -11.77 -8.33
N ASP A 235 24.93 -10.79 -8.28
CA ASP A 235 25.63 -10.40 -7.06
C ASP A 235 24.77 -9.51 -6.15
N TRP A 236 25.09 -9.50 -4.83
CA TRP A 236 24.42 -8.65 -3.86
C TRP A 236 24.48 -7.15 -4.20
N SER A 237 25.56 -6.71 -4.85
CA SER A 237 25.71 -5.32 -5.27
C SER A 237 24.65 -4.86 -6.26
N SER A 238 24.03 -5.81 -7.00
CA SER A 238 22.94 -5.51 -7.92
C SER A 238 21.69 -4.93 -7.25
N LEU A 239 21.56 -5.11 -5.93
CA LEU A 239 20.47 -4.55 -5.13
C LEU A 239 20.69 -3.09 -4.73
N LYS A 240 21.91 -2.54 -4.90
CA LYS A 240 22.23 -1.16 -4.52
C LYS A 240 21.45 -0.16 -5.37
N GLY A 241 20.92 0.86 -4.70
CA GLY A 241 20.17 1.93 -5.37
C GLY A 241 18.72 1.58 -5.71
N LEU A 242 18.23 0.41 -5.30
CA LEU A 242 16.80 0.13 -5.32
C LEU A 242 16.08 1.04 -4.29
N GLN A 243 14.82 1.34 -4.55
CA GLN A 243 14.01 2.14 -3.63
C GLN A 243 13.71 1.39 -2.34
N SER A 244 13.41 0.09 -2.43
CA SER A 244 13.15 -0.78 -1.28
C SER A 244 13.21 -2.25 -1.68
N LEU A 245 13.31 -3.10 -0.66
CA LEU A 245 13.22 -4.55 -0.74
C LEU A 245 12.06 -5.00 0.15
N GLU A 246 11.20 -5.85 -0.39
CA GLU A 246 9.93 -6.23 0.23
C GLU A 246 10.04 -7.62 0.86
N HIS A 247 9.28 -7.85 1.92
CA HIS A 247 9.04 -9.15 2.59
C HIS A 247 10.28 -9.77 3.27
N VAL A 248 10.30 -9.74 4.59
CA VAL A 248 11.38 -10.41 5.34
C VAL A 248 11.28 -11.94 5.27
N GLU A 249 10.12 -12.49 4.87
CA GLU A 249 10.00 -13.92 4.63
C GLU A 249 10.97 -14.38 3.54
N ASP A 250 11.25 -13.56 2.56
CA ASP A 250 12.21 -13.90 1.50
C ASP A 250 13.67 -13.94 1.98
N VAL A 251 14.00 -13.37 3.13
CA VAL A 251 15.28 -13.65 3.83
C VAL A 251 15.31 -15.11 4.28
N PHE A 252 14.19 -15.60 4.80
CA PHE A 252 14.06 -16.98 5.24
C PHE A 252 14.05 -17.97 4.07
N GLN A 253 13.27 -17.70 3.04
CA GLN A 253 13.16 -18.57 1.87
C GLN A 253 14.43 -18.57 0.99
N GLY A 254 14.96 -17.41 0.69
CA GLY A 254 16.10 -17.21 -0.20
C GLY A 254 17.44 -17.51 0.50
N PRO A 255 18.11 -16.49 1.07
CA PRO A 255 19.46 -16.65 1.59
C PRO A 255 19.59 -17.67 2.73
N LEU A 256 18.56 -17.85 3.58
CA LEU A 256 18.55 -18.85 4.64
C LEU A 256 18.12 -20.24 4.15
N ASN A 257 17.57 -20.35 2.94
CA ASN A 257 17.13 -21.62 2.34
C ASN A 257 16.23 -22.44 3.30
N TYR A 258 15.19 -21.77 3.85
CA TYR A 258 14.22 -22.33 4.81
C TYR A 258 14.83 -22.86 6.11
N GLN A 259 16.06 -22.43 6.48
CA GLN A 259 16.74 -22.83 7.70
C GLN A 259 16.60 -21.77 8.80
N PHE A 260 16.25 -22.20 10.01
CA PHE A 260 16.22 -21.34 11.21
C PHE A 260 17.65 -21.13 11.74
N ASP A 261 18.54 -20.56 10.91
CA ASP A 261 19.96 -20.38 11.20
C ASP A 261 20.26 -18.94 11.65
N HIS A 262 20.33 -18.74 12.97
CA HIS A 262 20.60 -17.46 13.61
C HIS A 262 22.00 -16.90 13.29
N ASN A 263 23.02 -17.75 13.07
CA ASN A 263 24.36 -17.29 12.75
C ASN A 263 24.43 -16.76 11.31
N LYS A 264 23.86 -17.52 10.39
CA LYS A 264 23.77 -17.11 8.99
C LYS A 264 22.90 -15.87 8.82
N LEU A 265 21.83 -15.70 9.61
CA LEU A 265 20.98 -14.52 9.62
C LEU A 265 21.79 -13.25 9.92
N ARG A 266 22.68 -13.26 10.93
CA ARG A 266 23.53 -12.11 11.24
C ARG A 266 24.43 -11.70 10.07
N LEU A 267 25.02 -12.68 9.37
CA LEU A 267 25.84 -12.40 8.19
C LEU A 267 25.01 -11.82 7.02
N ILE A 268 23.77 -12.29 6.84
CA ILE A 268 22.85 -11.75 5.85
C ILE A 268 22.45 -10.32 6.21
N ALA A 269 22.13 -10.04 7.48
CA ALA A 269 21.81 -8.69 7.95
C ALA A 269 22.96 -7.69 7.68
N GLN A 270 24.21 -8.10 7.88
CA GLN A 270 25.38 -7.28 7.52
C GLN A 270 25.43 -6.99 6.01
N LYS A 271 25.14 -7.99 5.16
CA LYS A 271 25.09 -7.79 3.69
C LYS A 271 23.97 -6.82 3.33
N ILE A 272 22.76 -7.00 3.89
CA ILE A 272 21.61 -6.11 3.67
C ILE A 272 21.94 -4.69 4.13
N LYS A 273 22.57 -4.53 5.32
CA LYS A 273 23.01 -3.21 5.81
C LYS A 273 23.96 -2.52 4.84
N ALA A 274 24.89 -3.27 4.25
CA ALA A 274 25.87 -2.73 3.31
C ALA A 274 25.25 -2.24 1.98
N LEU A 275 24.02 -2.67 1.66
CA LEU A 275 23.28 -2.18 0.50
C LEU A 275 22.78 -0.76 0.69
N ASN A 276 22.50 -0.35 1.92
CA ASN A 276 21.84 0.91 2.27
C ASN A 276 20.47 1.09 1.57
N VAL A 277 19.72 0.00 1.43
CA VAL A 277 18.38 -0.05 0.86
C VAL A 277 17.38 -0.36 1.96
N PRO A 278 16.26 0.37 2.08
CA PRO A 278 15.23 0.11 3.08
C PRO A 278 14.53 -1.24 2.86
N ILE A 279 14.07 -1.84 3.96
CA ILE A 279 13.27 -3.07 3.96
C ILE A 279 11.84 -2.75 4.40
N VAL A 280 10.87 -3.34 3.71
CA VAL A 280 9.45 -3.38 4.10
C VAL A 280 9.12 -4.79 4.57
N PRO A 281 8.93 -5.04 5.88
CA PRO A 281 8.83 -6.40 6.41
C PRO A 281 7.57 -7.16 6.03
N THR A 282 6.42 -6.50 6.01
CA THR A 282 5.09 -7.09 5.74
C THR A 282 4.73 -8.28 6.63
N LEU A 283 5.00 -8.16 7.92
CA LEU A 283 4.77 -9.23 8.90
C LEU A 283 3.28 -9.56 9.06
N GLU A 284 2.39 -8.57 8.89
CA GLU A 284 0.95 -8.75 9.11
C GLU A 284 0.35 -9.79 8.15
N THR A 285 0.74 -9.80 6.88
CA THR A 285 0.32 -10.84 5.93
C THR A 285 0.72 -12.25 6.41
N PHE A 286 1.93 -12.41 6.96
CA PHE A 286 2.38 -13.71 7.47
C PHE A 286 1.73 -14.11 8.80
N LYS A 287 1.34 -13.13 9.61
CA LYS A 287 0.50 -13.35 10.80
C LYS A 287 -0.89 -13.83 10.38
N HIS A 288 -1.55 -13.17 9.40
CA HIS A 288 -2.82 -13.64 8.86
C HIS A 288 -2.73 -15.05 8.28
N LEU A 289 -1.70 -15.34 7.47
CA LEU A 289 -1.43 -16.70 6.98
C LEU A 289 -1.35 -17.70 8.14
N THR A 290 -0.62 -17.36 9.20
CA THR A 290 -0.46 -18.23 10.37
C THR A 290 -1.79 -18.46 11.07
N GLN A 291 -2.62 -17.43 11.24
CA GLN A 291 -3.94 -17.52 11.85
C GLN A 291 -4.94 -18.29 10.96
N LEU A 292 -4.91 -18.08 9.63
CA LEU A 292 -5.71 -18.88 8.69
C LEU A 292 -5.36 -20.37 8.75
N SER A 293 -4.09 -20.71 8.89
CA SER A 293 -3.64 -22.09 9.04
C SER A 293 -4.00 -22.69 10.41
N ASN A 294 -3.86 -21.93 11.50
CA ASN A 294 -4.04 -22.41 12.87
C ASN A 294 -5.48 -22.33 13.34
N ASP A 295 -6.11 -21.17 13.18
CA ASP A 295 -7.42 -20.83 13.77
C ASP A 295 -8.56 -20.93 12.76
N LYS A 296 -8.25 -21.01 11.46
CA LYS A 296 -9.17 -21.28 10.34
C LYS A 296 -10.38 -20.35 10.35
N GLU A 297 -11.60 -20.89 10.23
CA GLU A 297 -12.84 -20.13 10.26
C GLU A 297 -13.04 -19.30 11.52
N SER A 298 -12.52 -19.75 12.68
CA SER A 298 -12.64 -18.95 13.91
C SER A 298 -11.90 -17.63 13.80
N PHE A 299 -10.77 -17.57 13.09
CA PHE A 299 -10.07 -16.33 12.78
C PHE A 299 -10.85 -15.48 11.76
N ILE A 300 -11.32 -16.10 10.67
CA ILE A 300 -12.09 -15.40 9.63
C ILE A 300 -13.30 -14.67 10.23
N ASN A 301 -13.99 -15.33 11.17
CA ASN A 301 -15.16 -14.76 11.86
C ASN A 301 -14.83 -13.55 12.77
N THR A 302 -13.55 -13.26 13.04
CA THR A 302 -13.14 -12.05 13.76
C THR A 302 -12.92 -10.85 12.86
N LEU A 303 -12.87 -11.05 11.55
CA LEU A 303 -12.57 -10.00 10.57
C LEU A 303 -13.85 -9.31 10.10
N ASP A 304 -13.79 -7.99 9.93
CA ASP A 304 -14.88 -7.21 9.32
C ASP A 304 -14.75 -7.25 7.79
N LEU A 305 -15.15 -8.38 7.21
CA LEU A 305 -15.00 -8.66 5.77
C LEU A 305 -15.84 -7.75 4.87
N ASP A 306 -16.80 -6.99 5.43
CA ASP A 306 -17.58 -6.00 4.68
C ASP A 306 -16.69 -4.90 4.06
N TYR A 307 -15.46 -4.74 4.56
CA TYR A 307 -14.48 -3.84 3.96
C TYR A 307 -13.81 -4.39 2.70
N LEU A 308 -13.93 -5.69 2.42
CA LEU A 308 -13.29 -6.28 1.24
C LEU A 308 -14.20 -6.15 0.00
N ASN A 309 -13.58 -5.81 -1.13
CA ASN A 309 -14.27 -5.83 -2.41
C ASN A 309 -14.79 -7.24 -2.72
N PRO A 310 -16.09 -7.44 -3.09
CA PRO A 310 -16.68 -8.77 -3.22
C PRO A 310 -15.97 -9.67 -4.26
N LEU A 311 -15.60 -9.13 -5.42
CA LEU A 311 -14.87 -9.91 -6.44
C LEU A 311 -13.50 -10.33 -5.93
N HIS A 312 -12.81 -9.41 -5.25
CA HIS A 312 -11.50 -9.72 -4.68
C HIS A 312 -11.60 -10.76 -3.56
N PHE A 313 -12.60 -10.66 -2.69
CA PHE A 313 -12.87 -11.64 -1.66
C PHE A 313 -13.07 -13.05 -2.24
N ASP A 314 -13.85 -13.19 -3.32
CA ASP A 314 -14.06 -14.47 -4.00
C ASP A 314 -12.76 -15.03 -4.58
N ILE A 315 -11.95 -14.18 -5.24
CA ILE A 315 -10.66 -14.58 -5.80
C ILE A 315 -9.70 -15.03 -4.70
N GLU A 316 -9.56 -14.25 -3.63
CA GLU A 316 -8.70 -14.57 -2.48
C GLU A 316 -9.14 -15.88 -1.81
N SER A 317 -10.44 -16.05 -1.57
CA SER A 317 -11.01 -17.23 -0.94
C SER A 317 -10.66 -18.51 -1.70
N HIS A 318 -10.82 -18.51 -3.03
CA HIS A 318 -10.62 -19.70 -3.85
C HIS A 318 -9.16 -20.00 -4.16
N PHE A 319 -8.37 -18.97 -4.48
CA PHE A 319 -7.02 -19.17 -5.03
C PHE A 319 -5.90 -19.00 -4.00
N THR A 320 -6.17 -18.29 -2.89
CA THR A 320 -5.13 -17.93 -1.93
C THR A 320 -5.40 -18.51 -0.55
N VAL A 321 -6.53 -18.18 0.05
CA VAL A 321 -6.86 -18.51 1.44
C VAL A 321 -7.16 -20.01 1.63
N SER A 322 -7.93 -20.61 0.73
CA SER A 322 -8.40 -22.02 0.84
C SER A 322 -7.28 -23.00 1.11
N ARG A 323 -6.09 -22.79 0.58
CA ARG A 323 -4.93 -23.69 0.78
C ARG A 323 -4.42 -23.73 2.22
N TRP A 324 -4.61 -22.66 2.99
CA TRP A 324 -4.18 -22.59 4.40
C TRP A 324 -5.21 -23.16 5.35
N LEU A 325 -6.48 -23.15 4.97
CA LEU A 325 -7.58 -23.69 5.78
C LEU A 325 -7.51 -25.22 5.90
N VAL A 326 -6.85 -25.90 4.97
CA VAL A 326 -6.70 -27.37 4.97
C VAL A 326 -5.43 -27.86 5.69
N ASP A 327 -4.59 -26.95 6.18
CA ASP A 327 -3.39 -27.30 6.92
C ASP A 327 -3.68 -28.21 8.13
N ASN A 328 -2.83 -29.20 8.34
CA ASN A 328 -2.84 -30.01 9.55
C ASN A 328 -2.07 -29.34 10.70
N SER A 329 -2.15 -29.89 11.90
CA SER A 329 -1.50 -29.34 13.10
C SER A 329 0.01 -29.18 12.98
N GLN A 330 0.69 -30.05 12.22
CA GLN A 330 2.13 -29.94 12.00
C GLN A 330 2.48 -28.76 11.08
N GLN A 331 1.70 -28.54 10.03
CA GLN A 331 1.84 -27.40 9.15
C GLN A 331 1.55 -26.08 9.88
N SER A 332 0.46 -26.05 10.67
CA SER A 332 0.13 -24.87 11.50
C SER A 332 1.24 -24.56 12.51
N ALA A 333 1.77 -25.56 13.20
CA ALA A 333 2.91 -25.37 14.12
C ALA A 333 4.17 -24.84 13.41
N TYR A 334 4.41 -25.28 12.17
CA TYR A 334 5.50 -24.74 11.35
C TYR A 334 5.28 -23.25 11.05
N HIS A 335 4.07 -22.82 10.68
CA HIS A 335 3.77 -21.42 10.41
C HIS A 335 3.91 -20.54 11.65
N VAL A 336 3.48 -21.02 12.82
CA VAL A 336 3.72 -20.33 14.09
C VAL A 336 5.21 -20.14 14.35
N LYS A 337 6.02 -21.21 14.21
CA LYS A 337 7.47 -21.13 14.36
C LYS A 337 8.10 -20.19 13.33
N LYS A 338 7.64 -20.23 12.08
CA LYS A 338 8.09 -19.35 11.02
C LYS A 338 7.83 -17.89 11.38
N LEU A 339 6.61 -17.54 11.81
CA LEU A 339 6.27 -16.16 12.20
C LEU A 339 7.18 -15.65 13.33
N GLN A 340 7.45 -16.47 14.37
CA GLN A 340 8.39 -16.11 15.43
C GLN A 340 9.78 -15.80 14.87
N PHE A 341 10.24 -16.57 13.90
CA PHE A 341 11.53 -16.34 13.27
C PHE A 341 11.54 -15.10 12.35
N LEU A 342 10.41 -14.78 11.69
CA LEU A 342 10.28 -13.54 10.92
C LEU A 342 10.38 -12.30 11.83
N LEU A 343 9.77 -12.33 13.02
CA LEU A 343 9.94 -11.27 14.03
C LEU A 343 11.41 -11.14 14.45
N GLU A 344 12.12 -12.27 14.62
CA GLU A 344 13.55 -12.26 14.92
C GLU A 344 14.38 -11.69 13.75
N ILE A 345 14.05 -12.01 12.50
CA ILE A 345 14.71 -11.42 11.33
C ILE A 345 14.60 -9.89 11.38
N VAL A 346 13.41 -9.35 11.64
CA VAL A 346 13.19 -7.91 11.78
C VAL A 346 14.03 -7.33 12.93
N LYS A 347 14.05 -8.01 14.09
CA LYS A 347 14.90 -7.61 15.22
C LYS A 347 16.38 -7.52 14.81
N VAL A 348 16.90 -8.57 14.19
CA VAL A 348 18.32 -8.63 13.79
C VAL A 348 18.63 -7.55 12.74
N LEU A 349 17.73 -7.27 11.81
CA LEU A 349 17.87 -6.17 10.86
C LEU A 349 17.91 -4.81 11.57
N ASN A 350 17.03 -4.59 12.56
CA ASN A 350 17.02 -3.36 13.36
C ASN A 350 18.31 -3.20 14.21
N ASP A 351 18.76 -4.27 14.85
CA ASP A 351 20.01 -4.29 15.64
C ASP A 351 21.24 -3.92 14.76
N HIS A 352 21.19 -4.27 13.46
CA HIS A 352 22.20 -3.86 12.46
C HIS A 352 21.90 -2.50 11.82
N GLN A 353 20.90 -1.75 12.33
CA GLN A 353 20.54 -0.42 11.82
C GLN A 353 20.15 -0.42 10.32
N VAL A 354 19.54 -1.48 9.84
CA VAL A 354 18.88 -1.47 8.52
C VAL A 354 17.67 -0.55 8.59
N LYS A 355 17.50 0.33 7.61
CA LYS A 355 16.32 1.21 7.55
C LYS A 355 15.08 0.36 7.29
N LEU A 356 14.14 0.38 8.23
CA LEU A 356 12.85 -0.30 8.12
C LEU A 356 11.75 0.69 7.75
N LEU A 357 10.76 0.21 7.01
CA LEU A 357 9.55 0.91 6.62
C LEU A 357 8.33 0.12 7.11
N VAL A 358 7.23 0.80 7.37
CA VAL A 358 5.94 0.14 7.59
C VAL A 358 5.30 -0.16 6.23
N GLY A 359 4.86 -1.40 6.04
CA GLY A 359 4.08 -1.83 4.89
C GLY A 359 3.37 -3.13 5.25
N SER A 360 2.05 -3.13 5.12
CA SER A 360 1.19 -4.18 5.67
C SER A 360 0.90 -5.32 4.71
N ASP A 361 1.13 -5.11 3.41
CA ASP A 361 0.66 -5.98 2.32
C ASP A 361 -0.88 -6.11 2.31
N ALA A 362 -1.58 -5.05 2.79
CA ALA A 362 -3.03 -5.00 2.82
C ALA A 362 -3.64 -5.26 1.44
N GLY A 363 -4.74 -6.01 1.40
CA GLY A 363 -5.36 -6.51 0.19
C GLY A 363 -4.91 -7.93 -0.18
N THR A 364 -4.14 -8.62 0.68
CA THR A 364 -3.82 -10.05 0.55
C THR A 364 -4.22 -10.78 1.83
N MET A 365 -4.52 -12.07 1.79
CA MET A 365 -4.85 -12.90 2.96
C MET A 365 -5.90 -12.27 3.90
N TYR A 366 -6.89 -11.58 3.34
CA TYR A 366 -7.92 -10.83 4.08
C TYR A 366 -7.38 -9.72 5.00
N THR A 367 -6.16 -9.22 4.77
CA THR A 367 -5.65 -8.07 5.51
C THR A 367 -6.39 -6.79 5.10
N LEU A 368 -6.95 -6.08 6.08
CA LEU A 368 -7.83 -4.93 5.87
C LEU A 368 -7.01 -3.63 5.82
N PRO A 369 -7.20 -2.79 4.77
CA PRO A 369 -6.50 -1.50 4.65
C PRO A 369 -6.66 -0.61 5.89
N GLY A 370 -5.61 0.08 6.28
CA GLY A 370 -5.57 0.94 7.46
C GLY A 370 -5.40 0.16 8.78
N ILE A 371 -6.24 -0.85 9.01
CA ILE A 371 -6.15 -1.72 10.19
C ILE A 371 -4.82 -2.50 10.14
N ALA A 372 -4.51 -3.13 9.01
CA ALA A 372 -3.30 -3.90 8.81
C ALA A 372 -2.02 -3.05 8.99
N THR A 373 -2.05 -1.76 8.65
CA THR A 373 -0.93 -0.84 8.89
C THR A 373 -0.62 -0.72 10.38
N HIS A 374 -1.63 -0.55 11.21
CA HIS A 374 -1.45 -0.49 12.67
C HIS A 374 -1.00 -1.83 13.25
N HIS A 375 -1.51 -2.95 12.75
CA HIS A 375 -1.06 -4.27 13.15
C HIS A 375 0.41 -4.52 12.77
N GLU A 376 0.83 -4.12 11.57
CA GLU A 376 2.26 -4.16 11.16
C GLU A 376 3.12 -3.33 12.11
N MET A 377 2.68 -2.12 12.49
CA MET A 377 3.38 -1.29 13.47
C MET A 377 3.54 -1.99 14.83
N GLN A 378 2.50 -2.71 15.30
CA GLN A 378 2.58 -3.50 16.53
C GLN A 378 3.55 -4.69 16.39
N LEU A 379 3.58 -5.36 15.24
CA LEU A 379 4.52 -6.44 14.98
C LEU A 379 5.98 -5.95 14.93
N LEU A 380 6.23 -4.76 14.37
CA LEU A 380 7.54 -4.13 14.44
C LEU A 380 7.95 -3.84 15.89
N LYS A 381 7.04 -3.33 16.72
CA LYS A 381 7.27 -3.15 18.16
C LYS A 381 7.56 -4.50 18.85
N GLN A 382 6.77 -5.53 18.56
CA GLN A 382 6.98 -6.89 19.07
C GLN A 382 8.34 -7.46 18.63
N SER A 383 8.85 -7.08 17.47
CA SER A 383 10.19 -7.41 16.98
C SER A 383 11.31 -6.63 17.69
N GLY A 384 10.99 -5.77 18.66
CA GLY A 384 11.96 -5.06 19.50
C GLY A 384 12.25 -3.61 19.07
N LEU A 385 11.56 -3.05 18.09
CA LEU A 385 11.65 -1.63 17.77
C LEU A 385 10.98 -0.81 18.91
N SER A 386 11.56 0.32 19.24
CA SER A 386 10.91 1.33 20.11
C SER A 386 9.72 1.98 19.39
N ASN A 387 8.77 2.55 20.15
CA ASN A 387 7.66 3.31 19.57
C ASN A 387 8.13 4.42 18.62
N PHE A 388 9.25 5.06 18.94
CA PHE A 388 9.86 6.09 18.10
C PHE A 388 10.39 5.53 16.78
N GLU A 389 11.09 4.40 16.79
CA GLU A 389 11.59 3.75 15.57
C GLU A 389 10.44 3.29 14.67
N VAL A 390 9.36 2.74 15.25
CA VAL A 390 8.14 2.39 14.50
C VAL A 390 7.50 3.61 13.88
N LEU A 391 7.35 4.70 14.64
CA LEU A 391 6.79 5.96 14.13
C LEU A 391 7.64 6.53 12.98
N LYS A 392 8.98 6.48 13.10
CA LYS A 392 9.89 6.87 12.00
C LYS A 392 9.70 6.01 10.76
N ALA A 393 9.58 4.69 10.95
CA ALA A 393 9.38 3.75 9.84
C ALA A 393 8.07 4.03 9.08
N ALA A 394 7.02 4.44 9.80
CA ALA A 394 5.71 4.77 9.27
C ALA A 394 5.60 6.21 8.73
N THR A 395 6.63 7.07 8.86
CA THR A 395 6.53 8.49 8.53
C THR A 395 7.74 8.97 7.74
N ILE A 396 8.77 9.51 8.42
CA ILE A 396 9.89 10.19 7.75
C ILE A 396 10.75 9.23 6.92
N ASN A 397 10.93 7.98 7.35
CA ASN A 397 11.68 6.99 6.57
C ASN A 397 10.98 6.69 5.23
N ALA A 398 9.65 6.57 5.26
CA ALA A 398 8.82 6.35 4.07
C ALA A 398 8.90 7.56 3.12
N ALA A 399 8.73 8.79 3.66
CA ALA A 399 8.81 10.01 2.87
C ALA A 399 10.20 10.18 2.21
N GLN A 400 11.28 9.88 2.93
CA GLN A 400 12.64 9.86 2.38
C GLN A 400 12.82 8.82 1.27
N THR A 401 12.26 7.64 1.48
CA THR A 401 12.32 6.54 0.48
C THR A 401 11.59 6.90 -0.82
N LEU A 402 10.50 7.66 -0.72
CA LEU A 402 9.77 8.20 -1.86
C LEU A 402 10.35 9.51 -2.42
N ALA A 403 11.43 10.05 -1.82
CA ALA A 403 12.05 11.35 -2.16
C ALA A 403 11.05 12.53 -2.08
N ILE A 404 10.15 12.51 -1.09
CA ILE A 404 9.13 13.54 -0.84
C ILE A 404 9.23 14.15 0.56
N ASP A 405 10.28 13.87 1.29
CA ASP A 405 10.48 14.32 2.67
C ASP A 405 10.59 15.84 2.83
N GLN A 406 10.80 16.59 1.75
CA GLN A 406 10.66 18.04 1.74
C GLN A 406 9.21 18.51 1.95
N ARG A 407 8.22 17.65 1.61
CA ARG A 407 6.80 18.00 1.66
C ARG A 407 6.01 17.21 2.71
N TYR A 408 6.45 16.00 3.08
CA TYR A 408 5.71 15.07 3.94
C TYR A 408 6.60 14.45 5.02
N GLY A 409 6.03 13.62 5.88
CA GLY A 409 6.72 12.74 6.81
C GLY A 409 7.21 13.38 8.11
N SER A 410 7.01 14.69 8.33
CA SER A 410 7.22 15.34 9.62
C SER A 410 6.31 16.55 9.81
N VAL A 411 6.04 16.93 11.05
CA VAL A 411 5.32 18.17 11.39
C VAL A 411 6.33 19.32 11.39
N SER A 412 6.42 20.05 10.28
CA SER A 412 7.37 21.13 10.11
C SER A 412 6.81 22.24 9.20
N VAL A 413 7.21 23.46 9.43
CA VAL A 413 6.83 24.60 8.58
C VAL A 413 7.26 24.35 7.14
N GLY A 414 6.39 24.68 6.18
CA GLY A 414 6.56 24.48 4.74
C GLY A 414 6.07 23.12 4.24
N LYS A 415 5.70 22.19 5.12
CA LYS A 415 5.19 20.86 4.73
C LYS A 415 3.68 20.83 4.60
N VAL A 416 3.21 19.87 3.83
CA VAL A 416 1.78 19.57 3.68
C VAL A 416 1.22 19.10 5.02
N ALA A 417 0.09 19.62 5.39
CA ALA A 417 -0.62 19.25 6.61
C ALA A 417 -1.44 17.97 6.39
N ASP A 418 -0.74 16.85 6.26
CA ASP A 418 -1.25 15.49 6.38
C ASP A 418 -0.83 14.98 7.76
N LEU A 419 -1.75 15.05 8.76
CA LEU A 419 -1.43 14.91 10.18
C LEU A 419 -2.47 14.03 10.88
N ILE A 420 -2.04 13.42 12.00
CA ILE A 420 -2.93 12.67 12.91
C ILE A 420 -2.92 13.35 14.28
N LEU A 421 -4.08 13.43 14.87
CA LEU A 421 -4.25 13.90 16.24
C LEU A 421 -4.80 12.78 17.11
N VAL A 422 -4.09 12.49 18.20
CA VAL A 422 -4.46 11.47 19.20
C VAL A 422 -4.43 12.04 20.61
N THR A 423 -5.27 11.51 21.49
CA THR A 423 -5.41 12.03 22.86
C THR A 423 -4.27 11.60 23.78
N LYS A 424 -3.58 10.52 23.46
CA LYS A 424 -2.48 9.95 24.26
C LYS A 424 -1.16 9.99 23.49
N ASN A 425 -0.05 10.02 24.22
CA ASN A 425 1.28 10.10 23.62
C ASN A 425 1.65 8.84 22.84
N PRO A 426 1.86 8.91 21.52
CA PRO A 426 2.23 7.74 20.69
C PRO A 426 3.67 7.25 20.93
N LEU A 427 4.51 8.05 21.60
CA LEU A 427 5.85 7.60 22.01
C LEU A 427 5.82 6.72 23.26
N ASP A 428 4.75 6.79 24.06
CA ASP A 428 4.53 5.90 25.20
C ASP A 428 3.96 4.55 24.71
N ASP A 429 3.01 4.60 23.75
CA ASP A 429 2.47 3.43 23.07
C ASP A 429 2.03 3.78 21.66
N ILE A 430 2.64 3.12 20.67
CA ILE A 430 2.33 3.33 19.25
C ILE A 430 0.88 2.97 18.89
N GLY A 431 0.24 2.09 19.66
CA GLY A 431 -1.17 1.72 19.51
C GLY A 431 -2.14 2.89 19.69
N HIS A 432 -1.72 3.97 20.34
CA HIS A 432 -2.55 5.18 20.45
C HIS A 432 -2.88 5.82 19.09
N LEU A 433 -2.12 5.51 18.03
CA LEU A 433 -2.37 6.03 16.68
C LEU A 433 -3.52 5.32 15.96
N GLU A 434 -3.96 4.14 16.41
CA GLU A 434 -5.02 3.35 15.77
C GLU A 434 -6.40 4.01 15.85
N THR A 435 -6.60 4.85 16.87
CA THR A 435 -7.86 5.56 17.12
C THR A 435 -7.65 7.07 17.11
N PRO A 436 -7.39 7.69 15.95
CA PRO A 436 -7.26 9.14 15.87
C PRO A 436 -8.60 9.80 16.19
N PHE A 437 -8.57 10.86 17.02
CA PHE A 437 -9.76 11.67 17.25
C PHE A 437 -9.97 12.69 16.10
N ALA A 438 -8.91 13.01 15.36
CA ALA A 438 -8.98 13.78 14.13
C ALA A 438 -7.81 13.42 13.19
N VAL A 439 -8.04 13.60 11.90
CA VAL A 439 -7.01 13.58 10.87
C VAL A 439 -7.07 14.91 10.13
N ILE A 440 -5.92 15.48 9.81
CA ILE A 440 -5.83 16.59 8.87
C ILE A 440 -5.30 16.03 7.57
N LYS A 441 -6.09 16.18 6.50
CA LYS A 441 -5.71 15.72 5.17
C LYS A 441 -5.61 16.91 4.24
N ASN A 442 -4.39 17.17 3.75
CA ASN A 442 -4.12 18.35 2.90
C ASN A 442 -4.67 19.65 3.50
N GLY A 443 -4.53 19.81 4.83
CA GLY A 443 -5.06 20.95 5.60
C GLY A 443 -6.54 20.89 5.98
N GLN A 444 -7.30 19.95 5.48
CA GLN A 444 -8.70 19.75 5.82
C GLN A 444 -8.84 19.00 7.16
N TRP A 445 -9.58 19.56 8.09
CA TRP A 445 -9.90 18.91 9.37
C TRP A 445 -10.98 17.85 9.21
N LEU A 446 -10.65 16.61 9.51
CA LEU A 446 -11.54 15.47 9.57
C LEU A 446 -11.71 15.08 11.04
N ASP A 447 -12.84 15.44 11.61
CA ASP A 447 -13.20 15.06 12.99
C ASP A 447 -13.68 13.61 13.08
N GLU A 448 -13.94 13.17 14.32
CA GLU A 448 -14.38 11.79 14.60
C GLU A 448 -15.63 11.41 13.78
N ALA A 449 -16.58 12.33 13.58
CA ALA A 449 -17.78 12.08 12.80
C ALA A 449 -17.45 11.79 11.32
N LYS A 450 -16.53 12.58 10.73
CA LYS A 450 -16.06 12.36 9.36
C LYS A 450 -15.25 11.07 9.25
N LEU A 451 -14.39 10.75 10.22
CA LEU A 451 -13.63 9.50 10.23
C LEU A 451 -14.57 8.28 10.32
N LYS A 452 -15.63 8.37 11.14
CA LYS A 452 -16.67 7.34 11.19
C LYS A 452 -17.43 7.22 9.87
N ALA A 453 -17.76 8.34 9.23
CA ALA A 453 -18.42 8.34 7.91
C ALA A 453 -17.53 7.70 6.84
N LEU A 454 -16.21 7.96 6.83
CA LEU A 454 -15.25 7.30 5.93
C LEU A 454 -15.23 5.79 6.15
N LYS A 455 -15.20 5.32 7.43
CA LYS A 455 -15.27 3.89 7.76
C LYS A 455 -16.59 3.26 7.29
N SER A 456 -17.71 3.95 7.50
CA SER A 456 -19.01 3.47 7.04
C SER A 456 -19.10 3.39 5.52
N SER A 457 -18.66 4.45 4.82
CA SER A 457 -18.61 4.48 3.35
C SER A 457 -17.67 3.41 2.78
N ALA A 458 -16.60 3.06 3.48
CA ALA A 458 -15.68 2.02 3.04
C ALA A 458 -16.30 0.61 3.00
N LYS A 459 -17.44 0.38 3.67
CA LYS A 459 -18.21 -0.87 3.58
C LYS A 459 -19.13 -0.93 2.36
N ASP A 460 -19.41 0.22 1.75
CA ASP A 460 -20.17 0.30 0.50
C ASP A 460 -19.20 0.15 -0.69
N ASN A 461 -18.71 -1.07 -0.87
CA ASN A 461 -17.72 -1.42 -1.89
C ASN A 461 -18.28 -1.25 -3.31
N GLU A 462 -17.36 -1.14 -4.28
CA GLU A 462 -17.70 -1.13 -5.69
C GLU A 462 -18.49 -2.40 -6.07
N SER A 463 -19.54 -2.25 -6.88
CA SER A 463 -20.37 -3.38 -7.29
C SER A 463 -19.55 -4.44 -8.03
N TYR A 464 -19.97 -5.69 -7.92
CA TYR A 464 -19.31 -6.83 -8.59
C TYR A 464 -19.14 -6.59 -10.10
N PHE A 465 -20.15 -5.98 -10.74
CA PHE A 465 -20.08 -5.63 -12.16
C PHE A 465 -18.92 -4.69 -12.47
N TRP A 466 -18.78 -3.59 -11.75
CA TRP A 466 -17.70 -2.62 -11.98
C TRP A 466 -16.33 -3.18 -11.63
N SER A 467 -16.26 -4.03 -10.60
CA SER A 467 -15.03 -4.75 -10.25
C SER A 467 -14.56 -5.68 -11.38
N VAL A 468 -15.52 -6.37 -12.04
CA VAL A 468 -15.24 -7.19 -13.25
C VAL A 468 -14.79 -6.32 -14.42
N ILE A 469 -15.42 -5.17 -14.65
CA ILE A 469 -15.02 -4.24 -15.73
C ILE A 469 -13.60 -3.71 -15.49
N ASN A 470 -13.25 -3.34 -14.25
CA ASN A 470 -11.89 -2.96 -13.89
C ASN A 470 -10.87 -4.09 -14.13
N LEU A 471 -11.24 -5.33 -13.83
CA LEU A 471 -10.41 -6.49 -14.13
C LEU A 471 -10.22 -6.70 -15.64
N VAL A 472 -11.27 -6.57 -16.43
CA VAL A 472 -11.20 -6.67 -17.91
C VAL A 472 -10.35 -5.52 -18.48
N GLU A 473 -10.50 -4.29 -17.99
CA GLU A 473 -9.63 -3.16 -18.37
C GLU A 473 -8.16 -3.51 -18.08
N ASP A 474 -7.86 -4.05 -16.91
CA ASP A 474 -6.49 -4.44 -16.52
C ASP A 474 -5.92 -5.50 -17.47
N LEU A 475 -6.68 -6.54 -17.80
CA LEU A 475 -6.25 -7.60 -18.72
C LEU A 475 -5.99 -7.08 -20.14
N LEU A 476 -6.86 -6.22 -20.66
CA LEU A 476 -6.70 -5.61 -21.99
C LEU A 476 -5.50 -4.66 -22.03
N THR A 477 -5.31 -3.86 -20.99
CA THR A 477 -4.18 -2.93 -20.91
C THR A 477 -2.84 -3.65 -20.73
N ARG A 478 -2.80 -4.75 -19.99
CA ARG A 478 -1.59 -5.61 -19.88
C ARG A 478 -1.22 -6.26 -21.19
N ALA A 479 -2.20 -6.73 -21.97
CA ALA A 479 -1.94 -7.28 -23.30
C ALA A 479 -1.33 -6.25 -24.27
N ALA A 480 -1.64 -4.96 -24.06
CA ALA A 480 -1.05 -3.85 -24.80
C ALA A 480 0.26 -3.29 -24.18
N PHE A 481 0.58 -3.74 -22.95
CA PHE A 481 1.82 -3.43 -22.22
C PHE A 481 2.94 -4.34 -22.70
#